data_283427744453e8e45a465cd13a1286a9
#
_entry.id   283427744453e8e45a465cd13a1286a9
#
_cell.length_a   1.000
_cell.length_b   1.000
_cell.length_c   1.000
_cell.angle_alpha   90.00
_cell.angle_beta   90.00
_cell.angle_gamma   90.00
#
_symmetry.space_group_name_H-M   'P 1'
#
loop_
_entity.id
_entity.type
_entity.pdbx_description
1 polymer ?
#
loop_
_entity_poly.entity_id
_entity_poly.type
_entity_poly.pdbx_seq_one_letter_code
_entity_poly.pdbx_strand_id
1 'polypeptide(L)'
;IGIAMGISGTEVAKEASDMVLADDNFATIVAAVEEGRHAWNNLQKAILYTLPTNAAQALLIMGAILLAAFVPIFSARFVLEPVQILWINLLDSVLLTMPLMMENKEKGLLSAPPRAENAHIINELFLRRVIIMGLAIATPGFLIYYHFGSPAVVNGEIVNELLLTQAQTAAFWAILLAHFGYVISARSIHQSI
;
A
#
# COMPACT_ATOMS: atom_id res chain seq x y z
N ILE A 1 22.43 -0.74 -23.81
CA ILE A 1 21.08 -0.83 -24.41
C ILE A 1 21.20 -0.53 -25.90
N GLY A 2 20.85 -1.52 -26.75
CA GLY A 2 20.79 -1.39 -28.20
C GLY A 2 19.47 -0.77 -28.63
N ILE A 3 19.50 0.22 -29.51
CA ILE A 3 18.30 0.88 -30.03
C ILE A 3 18.29 0.76 -31.55
N ALA A 4 17.22 0.23 -32.12
CA ALA A 4 17.02 0.14 -33.58
C ALA A 4 15.91 1.10 -34.05
N MET A 5 16.03 1.53 -35.28
CA MET A 5 15.00 2.28 -35.99
C MET A 5 13.89 1.34 -36.47
N GLY A 6 12.63 1.73 -36.31
CA GLY A 6 11.48 0.90 -36.65
C GLY A 6 11.14 0.94 -38.13
N ILE A 7 11.31 2.09 -38.77
CA ILE A 7 11.00 2.29 -40.20
C ILE A 7 12.23 2.02 -41.04
N SER A 8 13.38 2.64 -40.74
CA SER A 8 14.63 2.54 -41.53
C SER A 8 15.54 1.40 -41.09
N GLY A 9 15.30 0.79 -39.92
CA GLY A 9 16.09 -0.34 -39.41
C GLY A 9 15.81 -1.65 -40.14
N THR A 10 16.86 -2.48 -40.31
CA THR A 10 16.70 -3.84 -40.82
C THR A 10 16.06 -4.75 -39.78
N GLU A 11 15.39 -5.82 -40.21
CA GLU A 11 14.79 -6.80 -39.29
C GLU A 11 15.83 -7.39 -38.31
N VAL A 12 17.03 -7.66 -38.81
CA VAL A 12 18.15 -8.17 -38.02
C VAL A 12 18.56 -7.16 -36.92
N ALA A 13 18.58 -5.86 -37.24
CA ALA A 13 18.87 -4.81 -36.27
C ALA A 13 17.78 -4.69 -35.22
N LYS A 14 16.51 -4.84 -35.60
CA LYS A 14 15.36 -4.82 -34.70
C LYS A 14 15.38 -6.03 -33.76
N GLU A 15 15.66 -7.22 -34.25
CA GLU A 15 15.76 -8.44 -33.46
C GLU A 15 16.94 -8.42 -32.47
N ALA A 16 18.05 -7.77 -32.84
CA ALA A 16 19.24 -7.66 -31.99
C ALA A 16 19.18 -6.50 -30.97
N SER A 17 18.17 -5.64 -31.05
CA SER A 17 18.07 -4.45 -30.18
C SER A 17 17.17 -4.70 -28.98
N ASP A 18 17.46 -3.99 -27.86
CA ASP A 18 16.63 -4.00 -26.65
C ASP A 18 15.38 -3.12 -26.81
N MET A 19 15.44 -2.14 -27.73
CA MET A 19 14.37 -1.16 -27.97
C MET A 19 14.27 -0.82 -29.45
N VAL A 20 13.03 -0.70 -29.96
CA VAL A 20 12.75 -0.28 -31.34
C VAL A 20 11.97 1.03 -31.34
N LEU A 21 12.50 2.05 -32.05
CA LEU A 21 11.82 3.35 -32.22
C LEU A 21 10.85 3.27 -33.40
N ALA A 22 9.57 3.16 -33.14
CA ALA A 22 8.54 3.00 -34.15
C ALA A 22 8.42 4.18 -35.14
N ASP A 23 8.79 5.37 -34.68
CA ASP A 23 8.73 6.65 -35.44
C ASP A 23 10.08 7.13 -35.93
N ASP A 24 11.15 6.35 -35.75
CA ASP A 24 12.54 6.70 -36.07
C ASP A 24 13.01 8.05 -35.47
N ASN A 25 12.38 8.50 -34.38
CA ASN A 25 12.65 9.78 -33.78
C ASN A 25 13.38 9.63 -32.42
N PHE A 26 14.62 10.10 -32.34
CA PHE A 26 15.40 10.06 -31.10
C PHE A 26 14.79 10.86 -29.94
N ALA A 27 13.98 11.90 -30.20
CA ALA A 27 13.30 12.64 -29.16
C ALA A 27 12.31 11.77 -28.38
N THR A 28 11.77 10.72 -29.00
CA THR A 28 10.89 9.74 -28.36
C THR A 28 11.60 8.96 -27.25
N ILE A 29 12.92 8.79 -27.32
CA ILE A 29 13.71 8.16 -26.24
C ILE A 29 13.61 8.99 -24.94
N VAL A 30 13.70 10.32 -25.06
CA VAL A 30 13.59 11.21 -23.89
C VAL A 30 12.20 11.10 -23.26
N ALA A 31 11.16 11.10 -24.10
CA ALA A 31 9.79 10.92 -23.64
C ALA A 31 9.60 9.54 -22.97
N ALA A 32 10.16 8.48 -23.54
CA ALA A 32 10.10 7.13 -22.99
C ALA A 32 10.80 7.03 -21.61
N VAL A 33 11.96 7.69 -21.45
CA VAL A 33 12.67 7.76 -20.17
C VAL A 33 11.84 8.52 -19.15
N GLU A 34 11.21 9.63 -19.52
CA GLU A 34 10.34 10.40 -18.64
C GLU A 34 9.14 9.57 -18.17
N GLU A 35 8.45 8.91 -19.10
CA GLU A 35 7.32 8.03 -18.77
C GLU A 35 7.74 6.84 -17.91
N GLY A 36 8.87 6.21 -18.20
CA GLY A 36 9.41 5.13 -17.38
C GLY A 36 9.71 5.55 -15.95
N ARG A 37 10.29 6.75 -15.77
CA ARG A 37 10.53 7.31 -14.43
C ARG A 37 9.23 7.65 -13.71
N HIS A 38 8.25 8.18 -14.43
CA HIS A 38 6.93 8.47 -13.90
C HIS A 38 6.21 7.19 -13.43
N ALA A 39 6.16 6.18 -14.28
CA ALA A 39 5.57 4.88 -13.96
C ALA A 39 6.25 4.24 -12.73
N TRP A 40 7.58 4.33 -12.66
CA TRP A 40 8.34 3.84 -11.51
C TRP A 40 7.98 4.56 -10.21
N ASN A 41 7.90 5.89 -10.23
CA ASN A 41 7.52 6.66 -9.06
C ASN A 41 6.11 6.30 -8.57
N ASN A 42 5.15 6.16 -9.48
CA ASN A 42 3.79 5.78 -9.13
C ASN A 42 3.72 4.34 -8.59
N LEU A 43 4.50 3.42 -9.16
CA LEU A 43 4.64 2.06 -8.62
C LEU A 43 5.21 2.07 -7.20
N GLN A 44 6.24 2.88 -6.95
CA GLN A 44 6.80 3.03 -5.59
C GLN A 44 5.77 3.57 -4.60
N LYS A 45 4.97 4.58 -4.98
CA LYS A 45 3.88 5.11 -4.14
C LYS A 45 2.86 4.02 -3.80
N ALA A 46 2.44 3.24 -4.80
CA ALA A 46 1.50 2.14 -4.60
C ALA A 46 2.05 1.09 -3.63
N ILE A 47 3.31 0.69 -3.78
CA ILE A 47 3.96 -0.28 -2.90
C ILE A 47 4.13 0.29 -1.47
N LEU A 48 4.55 1.57 -1.36
CA LEU A 48 4.70 2.27 -0.08
C LEU A 48 3.39 2.43 0.67
N TYR A 49 2.27 2.44 -0.03
CA TYR A 49 0.93 2.46 0.56
C TYR A 49 0.45 1.03 0.91
N THR A 50 0.49 0.11 -0.04
CA THR A 50 -0.14 -1.22 0.08
C THR A 50 0.55 -2.11 1.11
N LEU A 51 1.89 -2.08 1.22
CA LEU A 51 2.58 -2.96 2.16
C LEU A 51 2.32 -2.62 3.64
N PRO A 52 2.37 -1.35 4.08
CA PRO A 52 2.02 -1.00 5.47
C PRO A 52 0.55 -1.28 5.82
N THR A 53 -0.39 -1.05 4.89
CA THR A 53 -1.81 -1.30 5.13
C THR A 53 -2.09 -2.79 5.28
N ASN A 54 -1.50 -3.63 4.42
CA ASN A 54 -1.57 -5.08 4.56
C ASN A 54 -0.87 -5.59 5.82
N ALA A 55 0.26 -5.00 6.19
CA ALA A 55 0.95 -5.32 7.45
C ALA A 55 0.07 -5.00 8.67
N ALA A 56 -0.67 -3.88 8.65
CA ALA A 56 -1.62 -3.55 9.70
C ALA A 56 -2.73 -4.58 9.84
N GLN A 57 -3.31 -5.04 8.75
CA GLN A 57 -4.33 -6.09 8.75
C GLN A 57 -3.77 -7.43 9.27
N ALA A 58 -2.57 -7.80 8.84
CA ALA A 58 -1.89 -8.99 9.35
C ALA A 58 -1.62 -8.88 10.86
N LEU A 59 -1.17 -7.73 11.35
CA LEU A 59 -0.96 -7.47 12.78
C LEU A 59 -2.27 -7.56 13.57
N LEU A 60 -3.38 -7.08 13.03
CA LEU A 60 -4.70 -7.19 13.68
C LEU A 60 -5.13 -8.64 13.84
N ILE A 61 -4.97 -9.47 12.81
CA ILE A 61 -5.33 -10.88 12.86
C ILE A 61 -4.39 -11.64 13.79
N MET A 62 -3.08 -11.55 13.54
CA MET A 62 -2.08 -12.27 14.33
C MET A 62 -2.08 -11.81 15.79
N GLY A 63 -2.19 -10.50 16.02
CA GLY A 63 -2.25 -9.93 17.36
C GLY A 63 -3.49 -10.41 18.12
N ALA A 64 -4.66 -10.48 17.46
CA ALA A 64 -5.88 -11.02 18.08
C ALA A 64 -5.70 -12.49 18.46
N ILE A 65 -5.10 -13.32 17.59
CA ILE A 65 -4.82 -14.73 17.87
C ILE A 65 -3.87 -14.88 19.08
N LEU A 66 -2.80 -14.10 19.11
CA LEU A 66 -1.83 -14.14 20.22
C LEU A 66 -2.44 -13.65 21.53
N LEU A 67 -3.26 -12.60 21.50
CA LEU A 67 -3.91 -12.03 22.67
C LEU A 67 -5.11 -12.88 23.14
N ALA A 68 -5.67 -13.73 22.31
CA ALA A 68 -6.80 -14.60 22.65
C ALA A 68 -6.52 -15.51 23.85
N ALA A 69 -5.25 -15.90 24.05
CA ALA A 69 -4.85 -16.71 25.22
C ALA A 69 -4.88 -15.92 26.56
N PHE A 70 -4.83 -14.59 26.51
CA PHE A 70 -4.67 -13.74 27.70
C PHE A 70 -5.85 -12.79 27.92
N VAL A 71 -6.57 -12.45 26.86
CA VAL A 71 -7.62 -11.42 26.87
C VAL A 71 -8.92 -11.99 26.30
N PRO A 72 -9.95 -12.21 27.13
CA PRO A 72 -11.16 -12.96 26.75
C PRO A 72 -11.91 -12.44 25.52
N ILE A 73 -11.90 -11.12 25.27
CA ILE A 73 -12.60 -10.55 24.11
C ILE A 73 -12.03 -11.06 22.77
N PHE A 74 -10.71 -11.27 22.68
CA PHE A 74 -10.08 -11.75 21.44
C PHE A 74 -10.30 -13.24 21.22
N SER A 75 -10.61 -14.02 22.28
CA SER A 75 -11.05 -15.42 22.12
C SER A 75 -12.50 -15.53 21.68
N ALA A 76 -13.34 -14.56 22.05
CA ALA A 76 -14.76 -14.54 21.71
C ALA A 76 -15.00 -14.14 20.24
N ARG A 77 -14.30 -13.12 19.73
CA ARG A 77 -14.46 -12.62 18.35
C ARG A 77 -13.21 -11.83 17.88
N PHE A 78 -12.91 -11.91 16.60
CA PHE A 78 -11.85 -11.13 15.97
C PHE A 78 -12.19 -9.64 15.91
N VAL A 79 -11.14 -8.78 15.87
CA VAL A 79 -11.27 -7.33 15.69
C VAL A 79 -11.94 -6.99 14.36
N LEU A 80 -11.60 -7.74 13.30
CA LEU A 80 -12.20 -7.63 11.98
C LEU A 80 -12.67 -9.01 11.51
N GLU A 81 -13.86 -9.06 10.96
CA GLU A 81 -14.37 -10.23 10.26
C GLU A 81 -13.74 -10.38 8.86
N PRO A 82 -13.64 -11.58 8.31
CA PRO A 82 -13.09 -11.81 6.97
C PRO A 82 -13.76 -10.95 5.88
N VAL A 83 -15.07 -10.75 5.98
CA VAL A 83 -15.84 -9.92 5.04
C VAL A 83 -15.43 -8.43 5.15
N GLN A 84 -15.17 -7.93 6.36
CA GLN A 84 -14.70 -6.56 6.58
C GLN A 84 -13.30 -6.36 6.00
N ILE A 85 -12.42 -7.35 6.13
CA ILE A 85 -11.08 -7.32 5.52
C ILE A 85 -11.17 -7.28 4.00
N LEU A 86 -12.06 -8.08 3.40
CA LEU A 86 -12.31 -8.03 1.95
C LEU A 86 -12.80 -6.66 1.50
N TRP A 87 -13.70 -6.03 2.26
CA TRP A 87 -14.17 -4.68 1.99
C TRP A 87 -13.05 -3.64 2.06
N ILE A 88 -12.20 -3.68 3.10
CA ILE A 88 -11.04 -2.79 3.21
C ILE A 88 -10.13 -2.97 2.00
N ASN A 89 -9.79 -4.22 1.63
CA ASN A 89 -8.91 -4.50 0.49
C ASN A 89 -9.51 -4.03 -0.85
N LEU A 90 -10.82 -4.14 -1.03
CA LEU A 90 -11.50 -3.62 -2.21
C LEU A 90 -11.39 -2.10 -2.29
N LEU A 91 -11.69 -1.40 -1.18
CA LEU A 91 -11.61 0.05 -1.10
C LEU A 91 -10.16 0.54 -1.28
N ASP A 92 -9.20 -0.12 -0.64
CA ASP A 92 -7.77 0.18 -0.77
C ASP A 92 -7.30 0.04 -2.23
N SER A 93 -7.68 -1.04 -2.90
CA SER A 93 -7.25 -1.30 -4.28
C SER A 93 -7.87 -0.31 -5.27
N VAL A 94 -9.19 -0.10 -5.19
CA VAL A 94 -9.94 0.66 -6.21
C VAL A 94 -9.91 2.16 -5.91
N LEU A 95 -10.12 2.57 -4.65
CA LEU A 95 -10.28 4.00 -4.31
C LEU A 95 -8.98 4.66 -3.87
N LEU A 96 -8.00 3.91 -3.37
CA LEU A 96 -6.79 4.47 -2.79
C LEU A 96 -5.54 4.15 -3.61
N THR A 97 -5.30 2.89 -3.95
CA THR A 97 -4.08 2.49 -4.69
C THR A 97 -4.15 2.87 -6.16
N MET A 98 -5.30 2.65 -6.83
CA MET A 98 -5.44 2.95 -8.26
C MET A 98 -5.23 4.45 -8.56
N PRO A 99 -5.84 5.40 -7.82
CA PRO A 99 -5.54 6.83 -8.02
C PRO A 99 -4.07 7.20 -7.78
N LEU A 100 -3.38 6.56 -6.82
CA LEU A 100 -1.94 6.77 -6.61
C LEU A 100 -1.11 6.37 -7.85
N MET A 101 -1.50 5.28 -8.52
CA MET A 101 -0.82 4.81 -9.74
C MET A 101 -1.10 5.71 -10.95
N MET A 102 -2.18 6.48 -10.91
CA MET A 102 -2.60 7.41 -11.98
C MET A 102 -2.25 8.87 -11.68
N GLU A 103 -1.46 9.13 -10.64
CA GLU A 103 -1.07 10.48 -10.26
C GLU A 103 -0.24 11.17 -11.36
N ASN A 104 -0.38 12.48 -11.49
CA ASN A 104 0.35 13.26 -12.47
C ASN A 104 1.86 13.22 -12.24
N LYS A 105 2.62 13.47 -13.31
CA LYS A 105 4.09 13.53 -13.29
C LYS A 105 4.60 14.55 -12.27
N GLU A 106 5.54 14.13 -11.46
CA GLU A 106 6.28 15.03 -10.57
C GLU A 106 7.22 15.93 -11.40
N LYS A 107 7.41 17.16 -10.96
CA LYS A 107 8.31 18.10 -11.62
C LYS A 107 9.77 17.64 -11.49
N GLY A 108 10.54 17.79 -12.56
CA GLY A 108 11.98 17.54 -12.52
C GLY A 108 12.40 16.06 -12.70
N LEU A 109 11.53 15.19 -13.19
CA LEU A 109 11.84 13.78 -13.45
C LEU A 109 13.09 13.58 -14.33
N LEU A 110 13.27 14.40 -15.36
CA LEU A 110 14.42 14.32 -16.26
C LEU A 110 15.71 14.88 -15.67
N SER A 111 15.62 15.82 -14.72
CA SER A 111 16.79 16.40 -14.04
C SER A 111 17.30 15.53 -12.89
N ALA A 112 16.52 14.54 -12.45
CA ALA A 112 16.97 13.59 -11.44
C ALA A 112 18.09 12.69 -12.00
N PRO A 113 19.12 12.35 -11.19
CA PRO A 113 20.17 11.42 -11.63
C PRO A 113 19.60 10.04 -11.98
N PRO A 114 20.29 9.25 -12.81
CA PRO A 114 19.92 7.86 -13.05
C PRO A 114 19.86 7.08 -11.75
N ARG A 115 18.93 6.11 -11.68
CA ARG A 115 18.84 5.20 -10.54
C ARG A 115 20.12 4.35 -10.46
N ALA A 116 20.65 4.16 -9.26
CA ALA A 116 21.76 3.24 -9.04
C ALA A 116 21.33 1.79 -9.40
N GLU A 117 22.22 1.01 -10.01
CA GLU A 117 21.94 -0.38 -10.44
C GLU A 117 21.49 -1.26 -9.25
N ASN A 118 22.03 -1.01 -8.07
CA ASN A 118 21.71 -1.73 -6.83
C ASN A 118 20.61 -1.09 -5.99
N ALA A 119 19.82 -0.16 -6.55
CA ALA A 119 18.72 0.46 -5.83
C ALA A 119 17.55 -0.51 -5.68
N HIS A 120 17.40 -1.07 -4.48
CA HIS A 120 16.24 -1.90 -4.12
C HIS A 120 15.08 -1.02 -3.63
N ILE A 121 13.85 -1.39 -4.00
CA ILE A 121 12.63 -0.75 -3.44
C ILE A 121 12.56 -1.05 -1.95
N ILE A 122 12.85 -2.29 -1.57
CA ILE A 122 12.84 -2.74 -0.17
C ILE A 122 14.22 -2.47 0.42
N ASN A 123 14.32 -1.40 1.20
CA ASN A 123 15.48 -1.01 1.98
C ASN A 123 15.11 -0.88 3.46
N GLU A 124 16.09 -0.61 4.32
CA GLU A 124 15.87 -0.47 5.76
C GLU A 124 14.85 0.63 6.11
N LEU A 125 14.93 1.77 5.42
CA LEU A 125 14.00 2.87 5.61
C LEU A 125 12.57 2.48 5.24
N PHE A 126 12.43 1.73 4.15
CA PHE A 126 11.16 1.19 3.70
C PHE A 126 10.57 0.21 4.74
N LEU A 127 11.37 -0.75 5.22
CA LEU A 127 10.93 -1.71 6.23
C LEU A 127 10.52 -1.01 7.54
N ARG A 128 11.30 -0.03 7.98
CA ARG A 128 10.96 0.81 9.14
C ARG A 128 9.62 1.52 8.95
N ARG A 129 9.35 2.06 7.75
CA ARG A 129 8.07 2.71 7.42
C ARG A 129 6.91 1.70 7.48
N VAL A 130 7.09 0.50 6.92
CA VAL A 130 6.07 -0.57 6.97
C VAL A 130 5.71 -0.92 8.41
N ILE A 131 6.71 -1.09 9.28
CA ILE A 131 6.50 -1.44 10.69
C ILE A 131 5.80 -0.29 11.43
N ILE A 132 6.31 0.93 11.31
CA ILE A 132 5.74 2.09 12.05
C ILE A 132 4.31 2.36 11.61
N MET A 133 4.05 2.39 10.30
CA MET A 133 2.71 2.68 9.78
C MET A 133 1.74 1.52 9.99
N GLY A 134 2.22 0.28 9.85
CA GLY A 134 1.43 -0.90 10.19
C GLY A 134 0.96 -0.89 11.65
N LEU A 135 1.86 -0.58 12.58
CA LEU A 135 1.52 -0.42 14.00
C LEU A 135 0.60 0.78 14.24
N ALA A 136 0.86 1.92 13.58
CA ALA A 136 0.04 3.12 13.74
C ALA A 136 -1.41 2.91 13.27
N ILE A 137 -1.64 2.10 12.24
CA ILE A 137 -2.97 1.75 11.74
C ILE A 137 -3.63 0.66 12.61
N ALA A 138 -2.87 -0.37 13.03
CA ALA A 138 -3.41 -1.48 13.80
C ALA A 138 -3.77 -1.11 15.26
N THR A 139 -2.95 -0.26 15.90
CA THR A 139 -3.11 0.08 17.32
C THR A 139 -4.46 0.71 17.64
N PRO A 140 -4.97 1.73 16.91
CA PRO A 140 -6.30 2.28 17.16
C PRO A 140 -7.40 1.23 17.03
N GLY A 141 -7.30 0.33 16.04
CA GLY A 141 -8.26 -0.77 15.88
C GLY A 141 -8.33 -1.67 17.11
N PHE A 142 -7.18 -2.10 17.65
CA PHE A 142 -7.11 -2.88 18.88
C PHE A 142 -7.66 -2.14 20.08
N LEU A 143 -7.25 -0.88 20.28
CA LEU A 143 -7.64 -0.09 21.45
C LEU A 143 -9.14 0.18 21.47
N ILE A 144 -9.72 0.56 20.33
CA ILE A 144 -11.15 0.82 20.20
C ILE A 144 -11.95 -0.47 20.45
N TYR A 145 -11.56 -1.55 19.78
CA TYR A 145 -12.23 -2.83 19.93
C TYR A 145 -12.19 -3.33 21.39
N TYR A 146 -11.00 -3.25 22.03
CA TYR A 146 -10.82 -3.65 23.41
C TYR A 146 -11.62 -2.75 24.37
N HIS A 147 -11.49 -1.43 24.23
CA HIS A 147 -12.10 -0.49 25.15
C HIS A 147 -13.64 -0.56 25.15
N PHE A 148 -14.24 -0.60 23.96
CA PHE A 148 -15.70 -0.61 23.83
C PHE A 148 -16.29 -2.02 23.87
N GLY A 149 -15.55 -3.04 23.48
CA GLY A 149 -16.04 -4.40 23.40
C GLY A 149 -15.83 -5.24 24.65
N SER A 150 -14.83 -4.93 25.50
CA SER A 150 -14.54 -5.71 26.72
C SER A 150 -15.74 -5.90 27.64
N PRO A 151 -16.63 -4.91 27.86
CA PRO A 151 -17.80 -5.11 28.72
C PRO A 151 -18.85 -6.08 28.13
N ALA A 152 -18.74 -6.38 26.83
CA ALA A 152 -19.64 -7.30 26.14
C ALA A 152 -19.26 -8.78 26.31
N VAL A 153 -18.08 -9.07 26.90
CA VAL A 153 -17.54 -10.42 27.04
C VAL A 153 -17.16 -10.71 28.48
N VAL A 154 -17.70 -11.78 29.04
CA VAL A 154 -17.39 -12.24 30.40
C VAL A 154 -16.89 -13.69 30.34
N ASN A 155 -15.69 -13.95 30.82
CA ASN A 155 -15.05 -15.28 30.80
C ASN A 155 -14.95 -15.93 29.41
N GLY A 156 -14.86 -15.11 28.34
CA GLY A 156 -14.80 -15.60 26.96
C GLY A 156 -16.17 -15.84 26.32
N GLU A 157 -17.27 -15.68 27.05
CA GLU A 157 -18.62 -15.76 26.51
C GLU A 157 -19.19 -14.37 26.19
N ILE A 158 -19.89 -14.26 25.08
CA ILE A 158 -20.52 -13.01 24.64
C ILE A 158 -21.81 -12.83 25.41
N VAL A 159 -21.85 -11.81 26.30
CA VAL A 159 -23.04 -11.46 27.10
C VAL A 159 -23.86 -10.33 26.46
N ASN A 160 -23.25 -9.54 25.57
CA ASN A 160 -23.93 -8.47 24.84
C ASN A 160 -23.47 -8.41 23.37
N GLU A 161 -24.19 -9.12 22.51
CA GLU A 161 -23.89 -9.22 21.07
C GLU A 161 -23.90 -7.86 20.37
N LEU A 162 -24.88 -6.99 20.72
CA LEU A 162 -25.03 -5.67 20.10
C LEU A 162 -23.82 -4.79 20.41
N LEU A 163 -23.40 -4.73 21.65
CA LEU A 163 -22.26 -3.93 22.09
C LEU A 163 -20.97 -4.39 21.44
N LEU A 164 -20.76 -5.71 21.34
CA LEU A 164 -19.58 -6.29 20.69
C LEU A 164 -19.54 -5.95 19.20
N THR A 165 -20.68 -6.03 18.51
CA THR A 165 -20.81 -5.67 17.10
C THR A 165 -20.58 -4.17 16.88
N GLN A 166 -21.06 -3.32 17.77
CA GLN A 166 -20.78 -1.87 17.73
C GLN A 166 -19.29 -1.58 17.91
N ALA A 167 -18.63 -2.24 18.86
CA ALA A 167 -17.18 -2.10 19.07
C ALA A 167 -16.37 -2.54 17.84
N GLN A 168 -16.75 -3.65 17.22
CA GLN A 168 -16.14 -4.14 15.99
C GLN A 168 -16.35 -3.19 14.80
N THR A 169 -17.55 -2.63 14.68
CA THR A 169 -17.86 -1.62 13.64
C THR A 169 -17.07 -0.34 13.86
N ALA A 170 -16.93 0.12 15.11
CA ALA A 170 -16.12 1.29 15.44
C ALA A 170 -14.63 1.06 15.10
N ALA A 171 -14.09 -0.12 15.42
CA ALA A 171 -12.73 -0.49 15.06
C ALA A 171 -12.54 -0.55 13.53
N PHE A 172 -13.48 -1.13 12.79
CA PHE A 172 -13.47 -1.16 11.33
C PHE A 172 -13.40 0.26 10.73
N TRP A 173 -14.25 1.18 11.18
CA TRP A 173 -14.23 2.57 10.72
C TRP A 173 -12.94 3.29 11.08
N ALA A 174 -12.40 3.07 12.27
CA ALA A 174 -11.13 3.68 12.67
C ALA A 174 -9.96 3.21 11.80
N ILE A 175 -9.90 1.92 11.47
CA ILE A 175 -8.89 1.35 10.58
C ILE A 175 -9.06 1.90 9.17
N LEU A 176 -10.28 1.95 8.64
CA LEU A 176 -10.55 2.47 7.31
C LEU A 176 -10.17 3.96 7.20
N LEU A 177 -10.52 4.77 8.18
CA LEU A 177 -10.11 6.19 8.22
C LEU A 177 -8.60 6.36 8.33
N ALA A 178 -7.90 5.47 9.04
CA ALA A 178 -6.44 5.48 9.09
C ALA A 178 -5.81 5.16 7.73
N HIS A 179 -6.41 4.27 6.92
CA HIS A 179 -5.99 4.00 5.54
C HIS A 179 -6.17 5.25 4.66
N PHE A 180 -7.31 5.93 4.74
CA PHE A 180 -7.53 7.20 4.04
C PHE A 180 -6.54 8.29 4.47
N GLY A 181 -6.25 8.40 5.76
CA GLY A 181 -5.23 9.32 6.28
C GLY A 181 -3.82 8.99 5.75
N TYR A 182 -3.49 7.69 5.70
CA TYR A 182 -2.18 7.26 5.23
C TYR A 182 -1.97 7.48 3.73
N VAL A 183 -3.00 7.35 2.89
CA VAL A 183 -2.85 7.60 1.45
C VAL A 183 -2.39 9.03 1.15
N ILE A 184 -2.84 10.01 1.93
CA ILE A 184 -2.41 11.40 1.79
C ILE A 184 -0.89 11.51 2.01
N SER A 185 -0.35 10.81 3.02
CA SER A 185 1.10 10.76 3.28
C SER A 185 1.89 9.99 2.22
N ALA A 186 1.26 9.03 1.53
CA ALA A 186 1.90 8.20 0.51
C ALA A 186 1.96 8.87 -0.87
N ARG A 187 1.20 9.96 -1.11
CA ARG A 187 1.12 10.66 -2.40
C ARG A 187 2.43 11.25 -2.87
N SER A 188 3.28 11.68 -1.96
CA SER A 188 4.56 12.29 -2.31
C SER A 188 5.73 11.50 -1.74
N ILE A 189 6.69 11.16 -2.61
CA ILE A 189 7.94 10.49 -2.20
C ILE A 189 9.03 11.52 -1.89
N HIS A 190 9.06 12.62 -2.63
CA HIS A 190 10.14 13.62 -2.61
C HIS A 190 9.74 15.04 -2.19
N GLN A 191 8.45 15.33 -2.12
CA GLN A 191 7.94 16.67 -1.75
C GLN A 191 7.14 16.58 -0.45
N SER A 192 7.39 17.50 0.48
CA SER A 192 6.48 17.68 1.61
C SER A 192 5.17 18.27 1.09
N ILE A 193 4.07 17.76 1.60
CA ILE A 193 2.73 18.26 1.31
C ILE A 193 2.58 19.63 1.95
#